data_fed59d90a1b694c7363d1854ff0bea04
#
_entry.id   fed59d90a1b694c7363d1854ff0bea04
#
_cell.length_a   1.000
_cell.length_b   1.000
_cell.length_c   1.000
_cell.angle_alpha   90.00
_cell.angle_beta   90.00
_cell.angle_gamma   90.00
#
_symmetry.space_group_name_H-M   'P 1'
#
loop_
_entity.id
_entity.type
_entity.pdbx_description
1 polymer ?
#
loop_
_entity_poly.entity_id
_entity_poly.type
_entity_poly.pdbx_seq_one_letter_code
_entity_poly.pdbx_strand_id
1 'polypeptide(L)'
;MLYHLLYAMSPEVGGLNVVRYVTFRTAAASLTALFIAFLVGPALIRGLAKLRAGQPIREIGPAHQSKAGTPTMGGLLILLSLLISVLLWANLENRLVWIVVGVTVAYGTLGFIDDYQKVTRKRNEAGLSARTKILGQIVIATLVAVAIYTDPSFDKELSVPFFKDFTPNLGVLYIPLAVIVIVGTSNGVNLTDGLDGLAIGPVMITAGTFLLLSYAAGHARIADYLAIKFVAGADQLPIFCGAMVGGGLAFLWFNAYPANLFMGDVGSLALGGALGTIAVLIRQEILLGVVGGIFVIETLSVMIQVSWFRLTGRRVFLMAPIHHHFEKMGWHEQTIVIRFWIISAILGLVALSSLKLR
;
A
#
# COMPACT_ATOMS: atom_id res chain seq x y z
N MET A 1 1.76 -21.35 -6.87
CA MET A 1 1.64 -22.36 -7.96
C MET A 1 3.01 -22.82 -8.45
N LEU A 2 3.81 -21.95 -9.06
CA LEU A 2 5.16 -22.29 -9.53
C LEU A 2 6.07 -22.77 -8.38
N TYR A 3 6.02 -22.08 -7.23
CA TYR A 3 6.73 -22.51 -6.02
C TYR A 3 6.43 -23.97 -5.65
N HIS A 4 5.16 -24.36 -5.57
CA HIS A 4 4.78 -25.72 -5.18
C HIS A 4 5.27 -26.78 -6.19
N LEU A 5 5.20 -26.46 -7.50
CA LEU A 5 5.70 -27.33 -8.57
C LEU A 5 7.22 -27.52 -8.45
N LEU A 6 7.97 -26.42 -8.39
CA LEU A 6 9.44 -26.46 -8.31
C LEU A 6 9.92 -27.09 -6.99
N TYR A 7 9.18 -26.84 -5.90
CA TYR A 7 9.48 -27.45 -4.61
C TYR A 7 9.28 -28.96 -4.62
N ALA A 8 8.23 -29.46 -5.25
CA ALA A 8 7.98 -30.89 -5.41
C ALA A 8 9.07 -31.58 -6.25
N MET A 9 9.63 -30.89 -7.25
CA MET A 9 10.71 -31.40 -8.12
C MET A 9 12.11 -31.25 -7.48
N SER A 10 12.25 -30.48 -6.41
CA SER A 10 13.56 -30.17 -5.79
C SER A 10 14.33 -31.39 -5.27
N PRO A 11 13.74 -32.51 -4.83
CA PRO A 11 14.48 -33.70 -4.47
C PRO A 11 15.21 -34.37 -5.64
N GLU A 12 14.64 -34.27 -6.85
CA GLU A 12 15.20 -34.88 -8.07
C GLU A 12 16.20 -33.97 -8.76
N VAL A 13 15.99 -32.64 -8.68
CA VAL A 13 16.81 -31.64 -9.34
C VAL A 13 17.41 -30.70 -8.31
N GLY A 14 18.62 -30.96 -7.86
CA GLY A 14 19.29 -30.26 -6.74
C GLY A 14 19.35 -28.74 -6.89
N GLY A 15 19.42 -28.22 -8.13
CA GLY A 15 19.40 -26.78 -8.40
C GLY A 15 18.09 -26.08 -8.00
N LEU A 16 16.96 -26.81 -7.95
CA LEU A 16 15.67 -26.30 -7.57
C LEU A 16 15.53 -26.09 -6.05
N ASN A 17 16.49 -26.55 -5.23
CA ASN A 17 16.48 -26.26 -3.79
C ASN A 17 16.47 -24.77 -3.45
N VAL A 18 16.90 -23.92 -4.38
CA VAL A 18 16.88 -22.45 -4.21
C VAL A 18 15.47 -21.91 -3.96
N VAL A 19 14.40 -22.55 -4.46
CA VAL A 19 13.02 -22.10 -4.24
C VAL A 19 12.54 -22.24 -2.79
N ARG A 20 13.26 -23.00 -1.95
CA ARG A 20 12.98 -23.11 -0.52
C ARG A 20 13.25 -21.79 0.22
N TYR A 21 14.20 -20.99 -0.27
CA TYR A 21 14.58 -19.75 0.36
C TYR A 21 13.58 -18.63 0.05
N VAL A 22 13.03 -18.04 1.10
CA VAL A 22 12.09 -16.91 1.01
C VAL A 22 12.73 -15.73 0.28
N THR A 23 14.00 -15.44 0.54
CA THR A 23 14.76 -14.36 -0.08
C THR A 23 14.82 -14.53 -1.61
N PHE A 24 15.09 -15.74 -2.11
CA PHE A 24 15.05 -16.02 -3.54
C PHE A 24 13.65 -15.81 -4.12
N ARG A 25 12.61 -16.34 -3.47
CA ARG A 25 11.22 -16.19 -3.92
C ARG A 25 10.76 -14.75 -3.90
N THR A 26 11.21 -13.96 -2.92
CA THR A 26 10.92 -12.52 -2.85
C THR A 26 11.52 -11.78 -4.04
N ALA A 27 12.79 -12.02 -4.35
CA ALA A 27 13.45 -11.43 -5.51
C ALA A 27 12.78 -11.87 -6.83
N ALA A 28 12.50 -13.18 -6.96
CA ALA A 28 11.80 -13.74 -8.11
C ALA A 28 10.40 -13.15 -8.28
N ALA A 29 9.66 -12.96 -7.18
CA ALA A 29 8.34 -12.33 -7.19
C ALA A 29 8.41 -10.86 -7.63
N SER A 30 9.40 -10.12 -7.13
CA SER A 30 9.62 -8.72 -7.52
C SER A 30 9.90 -8.61 -9.02
N LEU A 31 10.85 -9.41 -9.53
CA LEU A 31 11.22 -9.41 -10.96
C LEU A 31 10.06 -9.89 -11.84
N THR A 32 9.28 -10.88 -11.39
CA THR A 32 8.11 -11.38 -12.14
C THR A 32 7.04 -10.29 -12.23
N ALA A 33 6.73 -9.59 -11.12
CA ALA A 33 5.77 -8.50 -11.13
C ALA A 33 6.22 -7.36 -12.04
N LEU A 34 7.49 -6.97 -11.95
CA LEU A 34 8.09 -5.95 -12.81
C LEU A 34 7.99 -6.34 -14.29
N PHE A 35 8.37 -7.57 -14.64
CA PHE A 35 8.33 -8.07 -16.01
C PHE A 35 6.90 -8.10 -16.57
N ILE A 36 5.94 -8.64 -15.80
CA ILE A 36 4.53 -8.68 -16.22
C ILE A 36 4.00 -7.26 -16.46
N ALA A 37 4.29 -6.32 -15.55
CA ALA A 37 3.82 -4.96 -15.68
C ALA A 37 4.44 -4.24 -16.91
N PHE A 38 5.72 -4.45 -17.21
CA PHE A 38 6.32 -3.91 -18.44
C PHE A 38 5.71 -4.52 -19.71
N LEU A 39 5.45 -5.83 -19.70
CA LEU A 39 4.87 -6.52 -20.86
C LEU A 39 3.43 -6.07 -21.12
N VAL A 40 2.62 -5.97 -20.07
CA VAL A 40 1.19 -5.67 -20.16
C VAL A 40 0.91 -4.16 -20.24
N GLY A 41 1.77 -3.33 -19.63
CA GLY A 41 1.58 -1.90 -19.47
C GLY A 41 1.22 -1.16 -20.76
N PRO A 42 1.99 -1.28 -21.87
CA PRO A 42 1.67 -0.57 -23.10
C PRO A 42 0.33 -0.96 -23.72
N ALA A 43 -0.08 -2.23 -23.58
CA ALA A 43 -1.37 -2.71 -24.06
C ALA A 43 -2.52 -2.18 -23.20
N LEU A 44 -2.34 -2.16 -21.87
CA LEU A 44 -3.31 -1.62 -20.93
C LEU A 44 -3.51 -0.12 -21.14
N ILE A 45 -2.43 0.66 -21.27
CA ILE A 45 -2.49 2.11 -21.50
C ILE A 45 -3.28 2.39 -22.78
N ARG A 46 -2.99 1.69 -23.88
CA ARG A 46 -3.75 1.84 -25.13
C ARG A 46 -5.22 1.46 -24.97
N GLY A 47 -5.52 0.41 -24.19
CA GLY A 47 -6.89 -0.01 -23.90
C GLY A 47 -7.67 1.04 -23.13
N LEU A 48 -7.09 1.55 -22.05
CA LEU A 48 -7.70 2.60 -21.23
C LEU A 48 -7.87 3.92 -22.00
N ALA A 49 -6.90 4.30 -22.81
CA ALA A 49 -7.01 5.49 -23.68
C ALA A 49 -8.18 5.37 -24.68
N LYS A 50 -8.38 4.18 -25.29
CA LYS A 50 -9.52 3.92 -26.19
C LYS A 50 -10.88 4.04 -25.48
N LEU A 51 -10.94 3.62 -24.22
CA LEU A 51 -12.15 3.77 -23.40
C LEU A 51 -12.41 5.22 -22.98
N ARG A 52 -11.53 6.16 -23.41
CA ARG A 52 -11.54 7.56 -22.95
C ARG A 52 -11.57 7.68 -21.43
N ALA A 53 -10.84 6.78 -20.77
CA ALA A 53 -10.70 6.73 -19.31
C ALA A 53 -9.79 7.88 -18.80
N GLY A 54 -9.82 9.03 -19.46
CA GLY A 54 -9.10 10.23 -19.00
C GLY A 54 -9.80 10.82 -17.79
N GLN A 55 -9.02 11.16 -16.78
CA GLN A 55 -9.54 11.83 -15.60
C GLN A 55 -9.96 13.25 -15.95
N PRO A 56 -11.22 13.66 -15.68
CA PRO A 56 -11.60 15.07 -15.82
C PRO A 56 -10.83 15.88 -14.78
N ILE A 57 -10.14 16.92 -15.25
CA ILE A 57 -9.33 17.77 -14.37
C ILE A 57 -10.26 18.64 -13.51
N ARG A 58 -9.96 18.74 -12.22
CA ARG A 58 -10.66 19.66 -11.32
C ARG A 58 -10.31 21.11 -11.72
N GLU A 59 -11.31 21.95 -11.89
CA GLU A 59 -11.15 23.38 -12.22
C GLU A 59 -10.47 24.18 -11.08
N ILE A 60 -10.48 23.62 -9.87
CA ILE A 60 -9.92 24.26 -8.66
C ILE A 60 -8.58 23.62 -8.33
N GLY A 61 -7.50 24.16 -8.90
CA GLY A 61 -6.14 23.66 -8.64
C GLY A 61 -5.06 24.41 -9.43
N PRO A 62 -3.77 24.07 -9.22
CA PRO A 62 -2.71 24.49 -10.13
C PRO A 62 -3.00 24.01 -11.55
N ALA A 63 -2.45 24.70 -12.56
CA ALA A 63 -2.75 24.49 -13.98
C ALA A 63 -2.26 23.10 -14.48
N HIS A 64 -3.01 22.04 -14.18
CA HIS A 64 -2.78 20.68 -14.69
C HIS A 64 -3.44 20.42 -16.08
N GLN A 65 -3.76 21.48 -16.82
CA GLN A 65 -4.42 21.37 -18.14
C GLN A 65 -3.62 20.52 -19.14
N SER A 66 -2.29 20.46 -19.01
CA SER A 66 -1.43 19.61 -19.83
C SER A 66 -1.61 18.12 -19.59
N LYS A 67 -2.24 17.72 -18.48
CA LYS A 67 -2.51 16.32 -18.10
C LYS A 67 -3.88 15.83 -18.56
N ALA A 68 -4.65 16.67 -19.28
CA ALA A 68 -5.95 16.31 -19.80
C ALA A 68 -5.82 15.15 -20.79
N GLY A 69 -6.54 14.06 -20.54
CA GLY A 69 -6.54 12.89 -21.43
C GLY A 69 -5.61 11.76 -20.99
N THR A 70 -4.76 11.95 -19.97
CA THR A 70 -3.98 10.84 -19.39
C THR A 70 -4.94 9.81 -18.78
N PRO A 71 -4.85 8.52 -19.17
CA PRO A 71 -5.73 7.49 -18.65
C PRO A 71 -5.51 7.27 -17.15
N THR A 72 -6.59 7.01 -16.42
CA THR A 72 -6.62 6.57 -15.03
C THR A 72 -6.82 5.06 -14.93
N MET A 73 -6.95 4.53 -13.70
CA MET A 73 -7.07 3.09 -13.40
C MET A 73 -5.78 2.28 -13.62
N GLY A 74 -4.62 2.94 -13.58
CA GLY A 74 -3.31 2.27 -13.66
C GLY A 74 -3.04 1.30 -12.51
N GLY A 75 -3.78 1.42 -11.42
CA GLY A 75 -3.80 0.43 -10.35
C GLY A 75 -4.09 -0.99 -10.82
N LEU A 76 -4.83 -1.16 -11.91
CA LEU A 76 -5.06 -2.47 -12.52
C LEU A 76 -3.74 -3.14 -12.96
N LEU A 77 -2.78 -2.36 -13.48
CA LEU A 77 -1.47 -2.87 -13.85
C LEU A 77 -0.71 -3.40 -12.65
N ILE A 78 -0.72 -2.63 -11.56
CA ILE A 78 -0.04 -3.01 -10.32
C ILE A 78 -0.69 -4.27 -9.75
N LEU A 79 -2.02 -4.28 -9.60
CA LEU A 79 -2.74 -5.41 -9.00
C LEU A 79 -2.58 -6.69 -9.82
N LEU A 80 -2.70 -6.61 -11.14
CA LEU A 80 -2.53 -7.76 -12.02
C LEU A 80 -1.14 -8.37 -11.86
N SER A 81 -0.09 -7.56 -11.96
CA SER A 81 1.29 -8.01 -11.87
C SER A 81 1.64 -8.54 -10.48
N LEU A 82 1.19 -7.86 -9.42
CA LEU A 82 1.37 -8.26 -8.03
C LEU A 82 0.67 -9.59 -7.75
N LEU A 83 -0.62 -9.71 -8.06
CA LEU A 83 -1.40 -10.89 -7.72
C LEU A 83 -0.89 -12.13 -8.48
N ILE A 84 -0.60 -12.01 -9.78
CA ILE A 84 -0.03 -13.14 -10.55
C ILE A 84 1.31 -13.54 -9.93
N SER A 85 2.16 -12.59 -9.60
CA SER A 85 3.47 -12.87 -9.01
C SER A 85 3.36 -13.57 -7.66
N VAL A 86 2.47 -13.08 -6.78
CA VAL A 86 2.22 -13.70 -5.47
C VAL A 86 1.70 -15.14 -5.65
N LEU A 87 0.73 -15.36 -6.54
CA LEU A 87 0.18 -16.70 -6.81
C LEU A 87 1.24 -17.67 -7.36
N LEU A 88 2.22 -17.19 -8.09
CA LEU A 88 3.32 -18.00 -8.59
C LEU A 88 4.32 -18.37 -7.49
N TRP A 89 4.74 -17.43 -6.66
CA TRP A 89 5.92 -17.56 -5.79
C TRP A 89 5.62 -17.75 -4.31
N ALA A 90 4.44 -17.33 -3.80
CA ALA A 90 4.10 -17.53 -2.40
C ALA A 90 3.68 -18.98 -2.10
N ASN A 91 3.83 -19.36 -0.82
CA ASN A 91 3.21 -20.57 -0.32
C ASN A 91 1.71 -20.35 -0.18
N LEU A 92 0.92 -20.98 -1.05
CA LEU A 92 -0.54 -20.84 -1.10
C LEU A 92 -1.27 -21.60 0.04
N GLU A 93 -0.56 -22.38 0.84
CA GLU A 93 -1.10 -23.00 2.06
C GLU A 93 -1.07 -22.01 3.24
N ASN A 94 -0.36 -20.88 3.09
CA ASN A 94 -0.23 -19.88 4.13
C ASN A 94 -1.46 -18.97 4.17
N ARG A 95 -2.16 -18.96 5.33
CA ARG A 95 -3.36 -18.17 5.56
C ARG A 95 -3.10 -16.66 5.50
N LEU A 96 -1.93 -16.18 6.00
CA LEU A 96 -1.62 -14.76 6.02
C LEU A 96 -1.52 -14.18 4.60
N VAL A 97 -0.99 -14.97 3.66
CA VAL A 97 -0.95 -14.59 2.24
C VAL A 97 -2.37 -14.36 1.70
N TRP A 98 -3.31 -15.25 1.99
CA TRP A 98 -4.69 -15.12 1.52
C TRP A 98 -5.44 -13.96 2.16
N ILE A 99 -5.15 -13.63 3.43
CA ILE A 99 -5.74 -12.45 4.08
C ILE A 99 -5.30 -11.18 3.34
N VAL A 100 -3.99 -11.02 3.07
CA VAL A 100 -3.49 -9.84 2.36
C VAL A 100 -4.00 -9.79 0.92
N VAL A 101 -3.99 -10.91 0.20
CA VAL A 101 -4.54 -11.02 -1.16
C VAL A 101 -6.02 -10.65 -1.16
N GLY A 102 -6.80 -11.18 -0.22
CA GLY A 102 -8.23 -10.93 -0.11
C GLY A 102 -8.53 -9.44 0.11
N VAL A 103 -7.83 -8.78 1.04
CA VAL A 103 -7.96 -7.33 1.26
C VAL A 103 -7.58 -6.55 0.01
N THR A 104 -6.45 -6.89 -0.61
CA THR A 104 -5.98 -6.21 -1.82
C THR A 104 -7.01 -6.25 -2.93
N VAL A 105 -7.59 -7.43 -3.19
CA VAL A 105 -8.64 -7.61 -4.20
C VAL A 105 -9.92 -6.87 -3.81
N ALA A 106 -10.35 -6.97 -2.56
CA ALA A 106 -11.59 -6.33 -2.09
C ALA A 106 -11.50 -4.80 -2.16
N TYR A 107 -10.41 -4.21 -1.67
CA TYR A 107 -10.18 -2.76 -1.76
C TYR A 107 -9.96 -2.30 -3.20
N GLY A 108 -9.23 -3.10 -4.00
CA GLY A 108 -9.07 -2.87 -5.44
C GLY A 108 -10.40 -2.88 -6.18
N THR A 109 -11.30 -3.77 -5.82
CA THR A 109 -12.66 -3.84 -6.39
C THR A 109 -13.49 -2.60 -6.03
N LEU A 110 -13.42 -2.13 -4.77
CA LEU A 110 -14.07 -0.88 -4.38
C LEU A 110 -13.53 0.31 -5.20
N GLY A 111 -12.21 0.41 -5.34
CA GLY A 111 -11.59 1.44 -6.15
C GLY A 111 -11.95 1.32 -7.64
N PHE A 112 -12.01 0.09 -8.17
CA PHE A 112 -12.42 -0.16 -9.54
C PHE A 112 -13.86 0.30 -9.81
N ILE A 113 -14.80 0.00 -8.94
CA ILE A 113 -16.19 0.43 -9.08
C ILE A 113 -16.28 1.97 -9.07
N ASP A 114 -15.53 2.62 -8.18
CA ASP A 114 -15.48 4.08 -8.09
C ASP A 114 -14.92 4.71 -9.38
N ASP A 115 -13.74 4.27 -9.82
CA ASP A 115 -13.08 4.79 -11.01
C ASP A 115 -13.90 4.50 -12.29
N TYR A 116 -14.45 3.28 -12.40
CA TYR A 116 -15.29 2.90 -13.54
C TYR A 116 -16.55 3.77 -13.67
N GLN A 117 -17.18 4.10 -12.54
CA GLN A 117 -18.35 5.01 -12.55
C GLN A 117 -17.96 6.43 -12.96
N LYS A 118 -16.80 6.95 -12.48
CA LYS A 118 -16.29 8.26 -12.90
C LYS A 118 -16.00 8.32 -14.40
N VAL A 119 -15.37 7.27 -14.94
CA VAL A 119 -15.02 7.17 -16.36
C VAL A 119 -16.26 7.07 -17.25
N THR A 120 -17.20 6.19 -16.92
CA THR A 120 -18.41 5.95 -17.74
C THR A 120 -19.34 7.13 -17.74
N ARG A 121 -19.49 7.82 -16.61
CA ARG A 121 -20.36 9.00 -16.47
C ARG A 121 -19.66 10.31 -16.81
N LYS A 122 -18.35 10.29 -17.10
CA LYS A 122 -17.51 11.46 -17.45
C LYS A 122 -17.61 12.60 -16.42
N ARG A 123 -17.81 12.29 -15.16
CA ARG A 123 -17.92 13.26 -14.05
C ARG A 123 -17.17 12.74 -12.83
N ASN A 124 -16.31 13.56 -12.24
CA ASN A 124 -15.60 13.22 -11.00
C ASN A 124 -16.54 12.92 -9.83
N GLU A 125 -17.69 13.59 -9.79
CA GLU A 125 -18.70 13.42 -8.74
C GLU A 125 -19.59 12.17 -8.93
N ALA A 126 -19.42 11.47 -10.05
CA ALA A 126 -20.28 10.32 -10.40
C ALA A 126 -19.77 8.99 -9.84
N GLY A 127 -18.67 8.99 -9.10
CA GLY A 127 -18.15 7.82 -8.38
C GLY A 127 -19.03 7.42 -7.19
N LEU A 128 -18.56 6.45 -6.42
CA LEU A 128 -19.19 6.06 -5.17
C LEU A 128 -19.25 7.25 -4.19
N SER A 129 -20.36 7.38 -3.46
CA SER A 129 -20.40 8.37 -2.39
C SER A 129 -19.29 8.10 -1.35
N ALA A 130 -18.73 9.16 -0.74
CA ALA A 130 -17.71 9.01 0.29
C ALA A 130 -18.16 8.08 1.43
N ARG A 131 -19.46 8.14 1.80
CA ARG A 131 -20.06 7.27 2.83
C ARG A 131 -20.06 5.80 2.39
N THR A 132 -20.48 5.50 1.16
CA THR A 132 -20.50 4.14 0.62
C THR A 132 -19.10 3.55 0.55
N LYS A 133 -18.13 4.37 0.10
CA LYS A 133 -16.72 3.96 0.00
C LYS A 133 -16.14 3.61 1.38
N ILE A 134 -16.27 4.51 2.35
CA ILE A 134 -15.79 4.28 3.72
C ILE A 134 -16.51 3.09 4.38
N LEU A 135 -17.82 2.96 4.21
CA LEU A 135 -18.56 1.84 4.76
C LEU A 135 -18.06 0.50 4.21
N GLY A 136 -17.86 0.40 2.89
CA GLY A 136 -17.28 -0.79 2.26
C GLY A 136 -15.90 -1.12 2.80
N GLN A 137 -15.03 -0.12 2.97
CA GLN A 137 -13.70 -0.29 3.55
C GLN A 137 -13.79 -0.79 5.01
N ILE A 138 -14.65 -0.19 5.83
CA ILE A 138 -14.85 -0.59 7.24
C ILE A 138 -15.35 -2.03 7.32
N VAL A 139 -16.31 -2.43 6.49
CA VAL A 139 -16.85 -3.81 6.48
C VAL A 139 -15.73 -4.80 6.17
N ILE A 140 -14.95 -4.57 5.11
CA ILE A 140 -13.84 -5.46 4.73
C ILE A 140 -12.80 -5.52 5.86
N ALA A 141 -12.38 -4.36 6.39
CA ALA A 141 -11.39 -4.29 7.47
C ALA A 141 -11.89 -4.96 8.75
N THR A 142 -13.19 -4.84 9.08
CA THR A 142 -13.79 -5.49 10.26
C THR A 142 -13.80 -7.01 10.11
N LEU A 143 -14.14 -7.54 8.93
CA LEU A 143 -14.09 -8.98 8.67
C LEU A 143 -12.67 -9.53 8.88
N VAL A 144 -11.67 -8.83 8.39
CA VAL A 144 -10.25 -9.19 8.59
C VAL A 144 -9.86 -9.08 10.06
N ALA A 145 -10.17 -7.96 10.71
CA ALA A 145 -9.85 -7.74 12.12
C ALA A 145 -10.48 -8.80 13.04
N VAL A 146 -11.74 -9.18 12.78
CA VAL A 146 -12.42 -10.27 13.51
C VAL A 146 -11.77 -11.62 13.23
N ALA A 147 -11.44 -11.93 11.96
CA ALA A 147 -10.78 -13.18 11.61
C ALA A 147 -9.40 -13.32 12.28
N ILE A 148 -8.66 -12.23 12.41
CA ILE A 148 -7.39 -12.17 13.13
C ILE A 148 -7.62 -12.31 14.64
N TYR A 149 -8.59 -11.56 15.19
CA TYR A 149 -8.90 -11.54 16.60
C TYR A 149 -9.36 -12.91 17.15
N THR A 150 -10.15 -13.66 16.37
CA THR A 150 -10.68 -14.98 16.74
C THR A 150 -9.64 -16.09 16.61
N ASP A 151 -8.49 -15.83 15.99
CA ASP A 151 -7.40 -16.78 15.90
C ASP A 151 -6.68 -16.93 17.26
N PRO A 152 -6.67 -18.14 17.86
CA PRO A 152 -6.00 -18.38 19.12
C PRO A 152 -4.47 -18.19 19.06
N SER A 153 -3.86 -18.35 17.88
CA SER A 153 -2.43 -18.17 17.68
C SER A 153 -2.02 -16.70 17.60
N PHE A 154 -3.01 -15.80 17.50
CA PHE A 154 -2.78 -14.37 17.37
C PHE A 154 -2.86 -13.68 18.74
N ASP A 155 -1.75 -13.14 19.20
CA ASP A 155 -1.67 -12.34 20.41
C ASP A 155 -2.31 -10.95 20.22
N LYS A 156 -2.94 -10.37 21.21
CA LYS A 156 -3.73 -9.12 21.18
C LYS A 156 -2.99 -7.95 21.83
N GLU A 157 -1.69 -8.10 22.05
CA GLU A 157 -0.85 -7.06 22.62
C GLU A 157 -0.39 -6.10 21.51
N LEU A 158 -0.38 -4.83 21.78
CA LEU A 158 0.11 -3.78 20.89
C LEU A 158 1.62 -3.62 21.06
N SER A 159 2.38 -3.68 19.96
CA SER A 159 3.80 -3.37 19.98
C SER A 159 4.02 -1.85 19.91
N VAL A 160 4.63 -1.27 20.94
CA VAL A 160 4.95 0.15 20.96
C VAL A 160 6.42 0.35 20.60
N PRO A 161 6.74 1.03 19.48
CA PRO A 161 8.12 1.31 19.08
C PRO A 161 8.88 2.03 20.20
N PHE A 162 10.17 1.71 20.37
CA PHE A 162 11.06 2.26 21.39
C PHE A 162 10.75 1.88 22.86
N PHE A 163 9.61 1.24 23.15
CA PHE A 163 9.22 0.84 24.50
C PHE A 163 9.01 -0.67 24.59
N LYS A 164 10.10 -1.41 24.77
CA LYS A 164 10.14 -2.88 24.74
C LYS A 164 9.16 -3.53 25.72
N ASP A 165 9.09 -3.04 26.96
CA ASP A 165 8.34 -3.65 28.05
C ASP A 165 6.88 -3.15 28.10
N PHE A 166 6.53 -2.19 27.24
CA PHE A 166 5.17 -1.64 27.18
C PHE A 166 4.39 -2.26 26.03
N THR A 167 3.76 -3.41 26.31
CA THR A 167 2.94 -4.15 25.34
C THR A 167 1.52 -4.31 25.89
N PRO A 168 0.69 -3.23 25.86
CA PRO A 168 -0.67 -3.30 26.40
C PRO A 168 -1.53 -4.29 25.62
N ASN A 169 -2.22 -5.18 26.36
CA ASN A 169 -3.21 -6.08 25.77
C ASN A 169 -4.53 -5.31 25.57
N LEU A 170 -4.89 -5.10 24.32
CA LEU A 170 -6.08 -4.32 23.96
C LEU A 170 -7.37 -5.14 24.01
N GLY A 171 -7.29 -6.46 24.14
CA GLY A 171 -8.48 -7.32 24.10
C GLY A 171 -9.36 -7.01 22.88
N VAL A 172 -10.66 -6.80 23.09
CA VAL A 172 -11.63 -6.47 22.02
C VAL A 172 -11.31 -5.14 21.31
N LEU A 173 -10.65 -4.19 21.98
CA LEU A 173 -10.26 -2.91 21.36
C LEU A 173 -9.23 -3.07 20.25
N TYR A 174 -8.62 -4.24 20.11
CA TYR A 174 -7.75 -4.55 18.97
C TYR A 174 -8.50 -4.52 17.63
N ILE A 175 -9.79 -4.91 17.62
CA ILE A 175 -10.62 -4.89 16.42
C ILE A 175 -10.75 -3.46 15.84
N PRO A 176 -11.26 -2.47 16.58
CA PRO A 176 -11.33 -1.10 16.06
C PRO A 176 -9.97 -0.51 15.73
N LEU A 177 -8.90 -0.84 16.45
CA LEU A 177 -7.54 -0.41 16.11
C LEU A 177 -7.13 -0.94 14.72
N ALA A 178 -7.27 -2.24 14.48
CA ALA A 178 -6.94 -2.86 13.19
C ALA A 178 -7.76 -2.24 12.04
N VAL A 179 -9.05 -1.97 12.26
CA VAL A 179 -9.91 -1.29 11.30
C VAL A 179 -9.39 0.12 10.99
N ILE A 180 -9.04 0.90 12.03
CA ILE A 180 -8.48 2.26 11.85
C ILE A 180 -7.17 2.21 11.06
N VAL A 181 -6.29 1.25 11.36
CA VAL A 181 -5.01 1.10 10.66
C VAL A 181 -5.22 0.76 9.18
N ILE A 182 -6.06 -0.24 8.88
CA ILE A 182 -6.30 -0.67 7.49
C ILE A 182 -7.00 0.42 6.69
N VAL A 183 -8.10 0.97 7.20
CA VAL A 183 -8.88 2.02 6.53
C VAL A 183 -8.09 3.32 6.43
N GLY A 184 -7.39 3.69 7.52
CA GLY A 184 -6.57 4.90 7.58
C GLY A 184 -5.43 4.87 6.57
N THR A 185 -4.69 3.75 6.48
CA THR A 185 -3.61 3.60 5.52
C THR A 185 -4.13 3.60 4.09
N SER A 186 -5.25 2.92 3.81
CA SER A 186 -5.88 2.93 2.49
C SER A 186 -6.23 4.33 2.02
N ASN A 187 -6.90 5.11 2.87
CA ASN A 187 -7.26 6.48 2.53
C ASN A 187 -6.04 7.42 2.54
N GLY A 188 -5.04 7.17 3.38
CA GLY A 188 -3.80 7.94 3.40
C GLY A 188 -3.02 7.83 2.09
N VAL A 189 -2.89 6.60 1.55
CA VAL A 189 -2.30 6.40 0.22
C VAL A 189 -3.14 7.08 -0.87
N ASN A 190 -4.47 6.96 -0.80
CA ASN A 190 -5.36 7.59 -1.78
C ASN A 190 -5.27 9.13 -1.75
N LEU A 191 -5.17 9.76 -0.58
CA LEU A 191 -4.98 11.21 -0.46
C LEU A 191 -3.60 11.67 -0.96
N THR A 192 -2.60 10.79 -0.91
CA THR A 192 -1.24 11.08 -1.40
C THR A 192 -1.14 10.98 -2.93
N ASP A 193 -2.08 10.30 -3.60
CA ASP A 193 -2.09 10.11 -5.06
C ASP A 193 -2.59 11.36 -5.82
N GLY A 194 -1.97 12.52 -5.55
CA GLY A 194 -2.34 13.79 -6.15
C GLY A 194 -1.37 14.33 -7.20
N LEU A 195 -0.12 13.84 -7.24
CA LEU A 195 0.92 14.25 -8.18
C LEU A 195 1.58 13.03 -8.83
N ASP A 196 2.12 13.22 -10.04
CA ASP A 196 2.77 12.16 -10.83
C ASP A 196 3.93 11.51 -10.05
N GLY A 197 3.80 10.23 -9.74
CA GLY A 197 4.79 9.46 -8.99
C GLY A 197 4.79 9.67 -7.47
N LEU A 198 3.97 10.59 -6.93
CA LEU A 198 4.03 10.94 -5.51
C LEU A 198 3.68 9.76 -4.60
N ALA A 199 2.57 9.09 -4.83
CA ALA A 199 2.10 8.03 -3.94
C ALA A 199 2.91 6.75 -4.05
N ILE A 200 3.29 6.35 -5.28
CA ILE A 200 3.95 5.06 -5.50
C ILE A 200 5.35 4.96 -4.87
N GLY A 201 6.09 6.07 -4.79
CA GLY A 201 7.40 6.11 -4.13
C GLY A 201 7.31 5.73 -2.64
N PRO A 202 6.57 6.47 -1.81
CA PRO A 202 6.31 6.12 -0.41
C PRO A 202 5.71 4.73 -0.22
N VAL A 203 4.81 4.27 -1.12
CA VAL A 203 4.28 2.89 -1.09
C VAL A 203 5.40 1.86 -1.24
N MET A 204 6.29 2.03 -2.22
CA MET A 204 7.41 1.10 -2.43
C MET A 204 8.39 1.11 -1.25
N ILE A 205 8.71 2.28 -0.70
CA ILE A 205 9.59 2.43 0.46
C ILE A 205 8.95 1.75 1.69
N THR A 206 7.66 1.97 1.93
CA THR A 206 6.91 1.32 3.01
C THR A 206 6.88 -0.19 2.80
N ALA A 207 6.57 -0.67 1.60
CA ALA A 207 6.57 -2.09 1.27
C ALA A 207 7.96 -2.73 1.46
N GLY A 208 9.04 -2.05 1.04
CA GLY A 208 10.42 -2.50 1.24
C GLY A 208 10.79 -2.59 2.73
N THR A 209 10.35 -1.61 3.53
CA THR A 209 10.55 -1.66 4.99
C THR A 209 9.77 -2.81 5.61
N PHE A 210 8.51 -3.00 5.24
CA PHE A 210 7.67 -4.10 5.74
C PHE A 210 8.09 -5.48 5.20
N LEU A 211 8.78 -5.54 4.06
CA LEU A 211 9.45 -6.75 3.59
C LEU A 211 10.48 -7.22 4.62
N LEU A 212 11.35 -6.30 5.08
CA LEU A 212 12.36 -6.61 6.09
C LEU A 212 11.74 -6.95 7.45
N LEU A 213 10.74 -6.19 7.89
CA LEU A 213 10.03 -6.41 9.15
C LEU A 213 9.30 -7.74 9.18
N SER A 214 8.59 -8.10 8.10
CA SER A 214 7.85 -9.37 8.01
C SER A 214 8.80 -10.57 7.92
N TYR A 215 9.93 -10.42 7.23
CA TYR A 215 10.98 -11.44 7.23
C TYR A 215 11.53 -11.67 8.64
N ALA A 216 11.81 -10.59 9.37
CA ALA A 216 12.30 -10.67 10.74
C ALA A 216 11.26 -11.26 11.69
N ALA A 217 9.99 -10.81 11.61
CA ALA A 217 8.89 -11.31 12.44
C ALA A 217 8.54 -12.78 12.15
N GLY A 218 8.75 -13.24 10.92
CA GLY A 218 8.51 -14.63 10.52
C GLY A 218 9.64 -15.60 10.83
N HIS A 219 10.77 -15.13 11.37
CA HIS A 219 11.93 -15.97 11.68
C HIS A 219 12.23 -15.97 13.19
N ALA A 220 11.95 -17.07 13.90
CA ALA A 220 12.00 -17.14 15.35
C ALA A 220 13.32 -16.60 15.97
N ARG A 221 14.48 -16.99 15.44
CA ARG A 221 15.79 -16.53 15.95
C ARG A 221 16.03 -15.04 15.73
N ILE A 222 15.56 -14.50 14.58
CA ILE A 222 15.73 -13.08 14.26
C ILE A 222 14.75 -12.26 15.10
N ALA A 223 13.52 -12.73 15.24
CA ALA A 223 12.49 -12.08 16.06
C ALA A 223 12.96 -11.99 17.53
N ASP A 224 13.49 -13.07 18.08
CA ASP A 224 14.07 -13.12 19.43
C ASP A 224 15.27 -12.16 19.56
N TYR A 225 16.21 -12.22 18.62
CA TYR A 225 17.39 -11.33 18.62
C TYR A 225 17.02 -9.84 18.55
N LEU A 226 16.00 -9.48 17.76
CA LEU A 226 15.52 -8.10 17.61
C LEU A 226 14.50 -7.71 18.69
N ALA A 227 14.12 -8.64 19.56
CA ALA A 227 13.10 -8.46 20.58
C ALA A 227 11.74 -7.99 20.01
N ILE A 228 11.34 -8.53 18.85
CA ILE A 228 10.03 -8.32 18.24
C ILE A 228 9.19 -9.60 18.39
N LYS A 229 7.87 -9.46 18.25
CA LYS A 229 6.97 -10.63 18.32
C LYS A 229 7.20 -11.55 17.13
N PHE A 230 7.42 -12.84 17.41
CA PHE A 230 7.41 -13.87 16.37
C PHE A 230 5.99 -14.12 15.89
N VAL A 231 5.80 -14.14 14.59
CA VAL A 231 4.52 -14.43 13.93
C VAL A 231 4.70 -15.58 12.95
N ALA A 232 4.17 -16.75 13.31
CA ALA A 232 4.26 -17.93 12.45
C ALA A 232 3.62 -17.68 11.08
N GLY A 233 4.37 -17.97 10.02
CA GLY A 233 3.93 -17.77 8.63
C GLY A 233 4.13 -16.35 8.09
N ALA A 234 4.55 -15.37 8.89
CA ALA A 234 4.86 -14.02 8.40
C ALA A 234 6.06 -13.99 7.45
N ASP A 235 6.89 -15.03 7.45
CA ASP A 235 7.99 -15.24 6.49
C ASP A 235 7.53 -15.31 5.03
N GLN A 236 6.25 -15.52 4.74
CA GLN A 236 5.70 -15.50 3.39
C GLN A 236 5.29 -14.10 2.91
N LEU A 237 5.06 -13.14 3.82
CA LEU A 237 4.67 -11.78 3.49
C LEU A 237 5.76 -10.97 2.74
N PRO A 238 7.08 -11.21 2.95
CA PRO A 238 8.12 -10.60 2.13
C PRO A 238 7.92 -10.81 0.62
N ILE A 239 7.37 -11.96 0.21
CA ILE A 239 7.11 -12.26 -1.20
C ILE A 239 6.03 -11.33 -1.76
N PHE A 240 4.98 -11.06 -0.98
CA PHE A 240 3.95 -10.09 -1.33
C PHE A 240 4.52 -8.67 -1.41
N CYS A 241 5.29 -8.25 -0.41
CA CYS A 241 5.94 -6.93 -0.39
C CYS A 241 6.92 -6.77 -1.56
N GLY A 242 7.71 -7.81 -1.88
CA GLY A 242 8.61 -7.81 -3.03
C GLY A 242 7.87 -7.67 -4.36
N ALA A 243 6.76 -8.40 -4.54
CA ALA A 243 5.90 -8.25 -5.71
C ALA A 243 5.28 -6.84 -5.81
N MET A 244 4.90 -6.23 -4.66
CA MET A 244 4.42 -4.86 -4.59
C MET A 244 5.49 -3.86 -5.03
N VAL A 245 6.73 -4.03 -4.57
CA VAL A 245 7.86 -3.18 -5.00
C VAL A 245 8.13 -3.35 -6.50
N GLY A 246 8.17 -4.58 -7.00
CA GLY A 246 8.43 -4.84 -8.42
C GLY A 246 7.35 -4.27 -9.35
N GLY A 247 6.07 -4.51 -9.00
CA GLY A 247 4.93 -3.94 -9.73
C GLY A 247 4.89 -2.40 -9.63
N GLY A 248 5.25 -1.86 -8.46
CA GLY A 248 5.36 -0.43 -8.22
C GLY A 248 6.45 0.24 -9.06
N LEU A 249 7.64 -0.38 -9.18
CA LEU A 249 8.74 0.11 -10.02
C LEU A 249 8.32 0.18 -11.49
N ALA A 250 7.69 -0.88 -12.01
CA ALA A 250 7.21 -0.87 -13.38
C ALA A 250 6.08 0.15 -13.60
N PHE A 251 5.16 0.29 -12.64
CA PHE A 251 4.13 1.32 -12.70
C PHE A 251 4.74 2.72 -12.69
N LEU A 252 5.73 2.98 -11.83
CA LEU A 252 6.44 4.26 -11.76
C LEU A 252 7.07 4.64 -13.11
N TRP A 253 7.55 3.68 -13.89
CA TRP A 253 8.05 3.94 -15.24
C TRP A 253 7.04 4.66 -16.14
N PHE A 254 5.73 4.34 -15.97
CA PHE A 254 4.64 4.97 -16.72
C PHE A 254 4.02 6.16 -15.99
N ASN A 255 4.20 6.26 -14.68
CA ASN A 255 3.59 7.29 -13.83
C ASN A 255 4.56 8.40 -13.43
N ALA A 256 5.87 8.28 -13.73
CA ALA A 256 6.83 9.36 -13.53
C ALA A 256 6.46 10.58 -14.39
N TYR A 257 6.72 11.78 -13.86
CA TYR A 257 6.40 13.03 -14.55
C TYR A 257 7.15 13.18 -15.90
N PRO A 258 6.47 13.52 -17.00
CA PRO A 258 5.01 13.65 -17.17
C PRO A 258 4.33 12.27 -17.30
N ALA A 259 3.32 12.00 -16.46
CA ALA A 259 2.70 10.68 -16.38
C ALA A 259 1.93 10.28 -17.64
N ASN A 260 2.14 9.04 -18.09
CA ASN A 260 1.37 8.40 -19.15
C ASN A 260 0.17 7.60 -18.62
N LEU A 261 0.10 7.39 -17.30
CA LEU A 261 -0.91 6.58 -16.63
C LEU A 261 -1.05 7.02 -15.17
N PHE A 262 -2.28 7.31 -14.72
CA PHE A 262 -2.57 7.60 -13.31
C PHE A 262 -3.01 6.35 -12.57
N MET A 263 -2.66 6.26 -11.25
CA MET A 263 -2.96 5.10 -10.43
C MET A 263 -4.46 4.89 -10.25
N GLY A 264 -5.17 5.93 -9.85
CA GLY A 264 -6.58 5.90 -9.51
C GLY A 264 -6.89 5.20 -8.19
N ASP A 265 -8.17 5.20 -7.83
CA ASP A 265 -8.65 4.61 -6.58
C ASP A 265 -8.44 3.09 -6.55
N VAL A 266 -8.42 2.43 -7.71
CA VAL A 266 -8.09 0.99 -7.86
C VAL A 266 -6.76 0.65 -7.18
N GLY A 267 -5.72 1.41 -7.50
CA GLY A 267 -4.38 1.14 -6.99
C GLY A 267 -4.18 1.66 -5.58
N SER A 268 -4.52 2.92 -5.35
CA SER A 268 -4.22 3.60 -4.08
C SER A 268 -4.94 2.95 -2.90
N LEU A 269 -6.24 2.62 -3.03
CA LEU A 269 -6.98 1.95 -1.96
C LEU A 269 -6.45 0.53 -1.70
N ALA A 270 -6.16 -0.24 -2.75
CA ALA A 270 -5.69 -1.60 -2.62
C ALA A 270 -4.30 -1.68 -1.97
N LEU A 271 -3.35 -0.86 -2.43
CA LEU A 271 -1.99 -0.85 -1.90
C LEU A 271 -1.96 -0.38 -0.44
N GLY A 272 -2.72 0.68 -0.11
CA GLY A 272 -2.83 1.15 1.27
C GLY A 272 -3.52 0.13 2.17
N GLY A 273 -4.60 -0.52 1.72
CA GLY A 273 -5.27 -1.59 2.45
C GLY A 273 -4.36 -2.79 2.70
N ALA A 274 -3.56 -3.19 1.69
CA ALA A 274 -2.57 -4.25 1.82
C ALA A 274 -1.49 -3.91 2.86
N LEU A 275 -0.90 -2.71 2.81
CA LEU A 275 0.12 -2.26 3.76
C LEU A 275 -0.43 -2.22 5.19
N GLY A 276 -1.63 -1.66 5.39
CA GLY A 276 -2.30 -1.65 6.68
C GLY A 276 -2.54 -3.06 7.23
N THR A 277 -2.97 -3.98 6.36
CA THR A 277 -3.20 -5.39 6.74
C THR A 277 -1.89 -6.09 7.10
N ILE A 278 -0.82 -5.90 6.34
CA ILE A 278 0.50 -6.47 6.66
C ILE A 278 0.98 -5.98 8.04
N ALA A 279 0.85 -4.69 8.31
CA ALA A 279 1.24 -4.11 9.59
C ALA A 279 0.49 -4.73 10.77
N VAL A 280 -0.82 -4.92 10.63
CA VAL A 280 -1.66 -5.61 11.63
C VAL A 280 -1.22 -7.06 11.80
N LEU A 281 -0.97 -7.79 10.72
CA LEU A 281 -0.56 -9.21 10.77
C LEU A 281 0.77 -9.41 11.49
N ILE A 282 1.73 -8.50 11.31
CA ILE A 282 3.06 -8.62 11.95
C ILE A 282 3.21 -7.79 13.24
N ARG A 283 2.12 -7.24 13.77
CA ARG A 283 2.12 -6.44 15.02
C ARG A 283 2.96 -5.18 14.97
N GLN A 284 2.95 -4.48 13.84
CA GLN A 284 3.71 -3.25 13.65
C GLN A 284 2.80 -2.07 13.27
N GLU A 285 1.63 -1.99 13.90
CA GLU A 285 0.59 -1.01 13.61
C GLU A 285 1.07 0.42 13.83
N ILE A 286 1.67 0.69 15.01
CA ILE A 286 2.21 2.00 15.34
C ILE A 286 3.42 2.32 14.45
N LEU A 287 4.26 1.32 14.19
CA LEU A 287 5.45 1.50 13.35
C LEU A 287 5.06 1.86 11.91
N LEU A 288 3.92 1.36 11.41
CA LEU A 288 3.37 1.79 10.12
C LEU A 288 3.09 3.31 10.11
N GLY A 289 2.63 3.88 11.23
CA GLY A 289 2.45 5.33 11.34
C GLY A 289 3.75 6.11 11.16
N VAL A 290 4.89 5.52 11.55
CA VAL A 290 6.23 6.11 11.33
C VAL A 290 6.68 5.89 9.89
N VAL A 291 6.72 4.65 9.40
CA VAL A 291 7.16 4.30 8.04
C VAL A 291 6.32 5.00 6.98
N GLY A 292 5.00 4.97 7.17
CA GLY A 292 4.01 5.63 6.32
C GLY A 292 3.73 7.08 6.71
N GLY A 293 4.67 7.75 7.39
CA GLY A 293 4.45 9.09 7.94
C GLY A 293 4.04 10.13 6.90
N ILE A 294 4.43 9.97 5.63
CA ILE A 294 3.93 10.82 4.54
C ILE A 294 2.40 10.66 4.40
N PHE A 295 1.88 9.43 4.41
CA PHE A 295 0.44 9.19 4.33
C PHE A 295 -0.30 9.78 5.54
N VAL A 296 0.34 9.69 6.72
CA VAL A 296 -0.19 10.30 7.95
C VAL A 296 -0.23 11.82 7.84
N ILE A 297 0.85 12.47 7.40
CA ILE A 297 0.94 13.93 7.25
C ILE A 297 -0.08 14.42 6.23
N GLU A 298 -0.22 13.73 5.09
CA GLU A 298 -1.23 14.06 4.07
C GLU A 298 -2.64 13.99 4.64
N THR A 299 -2.96 12.89 5.33
CA THR A 299 -4.28 12.70 5.96
C THR A 299 -4.55 13.74 7.04
N LEU A 300 -3.60 13.96 7.95
CA LEU A 300 -3.74 14.94 9.02
C LEU A 300 -3.90 16.36 8.47
N SER A 301 -3.20 16.72 7.40
CA SER A 301 -3.34 18.03 6.78
C SER A 301 -4.78 18.30 6.31
N VAL A 302 -5.44 17.29 5.74
CA VAL A 302 -6.86 17.37 5.34
C VAL A 302 -7.76 17.47 6.57
N MET A 303 -7.55 16.61 7.57
CA MET A 303 -8.36 16.63 8.79
C MET A 303 -8.28 17.97 9.53
N ILE A 304 -7.05 18.51 9.70
CA ILE A 304 -6.81 19.80 10.31
C ILE A 304 -7.49 20.92 9.49
N GLN A 305 -7.26 20.94 8.19
CA GLN A 305 -7.85 21.95 7.31
C GLN A 305 -9.37 21.98 7.39
N VAL A 306 -10.02 20.82 7.28
CA VAL A 306 -11.48 20.71 7.29
C VAL A 306 -12.05 21.07 8.65
N SER A 307 -11.46 20.57 9.73
CA SER A 307 -11.92 20.84 11.10
C SER A 307 -11.77 22.31 11.44
N TRP A 308 -10.60 22.89 11.18
CA TRP A 308 -10.34 24.30 11.45
C TRP A 308 -11.22 25.23 10.62
N PHE A 309 -11.39 24.93 9.34
CA PHE A 309 -12.25 25.72 8.45
C PHE A 309 -13.71 25.72 8.90
N ARG A 310 -14.22 24.57 9.36
CA ARG A 310 -15.58 24.47 9.89
C ARG A 310 -15.78 25.29 11.18
N LEU A 311 -14.73 25.37 12.02
CA LEU A 311 -14.80 26.10 13.30
C LEU A 311 -14.58 27.61 13.15
N THR A 312 -13.70 28.02 12.23
CA THR A 312 -13.22 29.41 12.18
C THR A 312 -13.52 30.15 10.88
N GLY A 313 -13.94 29.44 9.82
CA GLY A 313 -14.08 30.00 8.48
C GLY A 313 -12.73 30.35 7.80
N ARG A 314 -11.59 30.03 8.44
CA ARG A 314 -10.24 30.36 7.93
C ARG A 314 -9.49 29.07 7.55
N ARG A 315 -8.61 29.19 6.55
CA ARG A 315 -7.73 28.11 6.13
C ARG A 315 -6.45 28.10 6.97
N VAL A 316 -5.97 26.90 7.36
CA VAL A 316 -4.64 26.69 7.97
C VAL A 316 -3.58 26.59 6.87
N PHE A 317 -3.84 25.75 5.88
CA PHE A 317 -2.98 25.57 4.72
C PHE A 317 -3.55 26.29 3.50
N LEU A 318 -2.72 26.71 2.55
CA LEU A 318 -3.18 27.30 1.29
C LEU A 318 -4.13 26.35 0.54
N MET A 319 -3.81 25.07 0.59
CA MET A 319 -4.65 23.95 0.09
C MET A 319 -4.30 22.68 0.86
N ALA A 320 -5.21 21.72 0.94
CA ALA A 320 -4.99 20.37 1.47
C ALA A 320 -5.48 19.36 0.44
N PRO A 321 -4.83 18.18 0.35
CA PRO A 321 -3.68 17.68 1.11
C PRO A 321 -2.42 18.53 0.99
N ILE A 322 -1.40 18.29 1.86
CA ILE A 322 -0.28 19.21 2.05
C ILE A 322 0.64 19.36 0.83
N HIS A 323 0.71 18.37 -0.06
CA HIS A 323 1.46 18.52 -1.32
C HIS A 323 0.93 19.68 -2.16
N HIS A 324 -0.38 19.93 -2.20
CA HIS A 324 -0.98 21.08 -2.87
C HIS A 324 -0.65 22.42 -2.19
N HIS A 325 -0.37 22.42 -0.88
CA HIS A 325 0.12 23.63 -0.19
C HIS A 325 1.47 24.05 -0.78
N PHE A 326 2.40 23.10 -0.98
CA PHE A 326 3.71 23.39 -1.55
C PHE A 326 3.63 23.80 -3.03
N GLU A 327 2.71 23.22 -3.81
CA GLU A 327 2.45 23.68 -5.18
C GLU A 327 1.97 25.15 -5.18
N LYS A 328 1.05 25.51 -4.27
CA LYS A 328 0.57 26.90 -4.12
C LYS A 328 1.65 27.87 -3.63
N MET A 329 2.70 27.36 -2.96
CA MET A 329 3.91 28.12 -2.63
C MET A 329 4.87 28.29 -3.82
N GLY A 330 4.56 27.69 -4.98
CA GLY A 330 5.38 27.80 -6.20
C GLY A 330 6.47 26.72 -6.34
N TRP A 331 6.42 25.64 -5.56
CA TRP A 331 7.35 24.53 -5.75
C TRP A 331 6.98 23.72 -6.99
N HIS A 332 7.99 23.30 -7.75
CA HIS A 332 7.78 22.38 -8.87
C HIS A 332 7.34 21.00 -8.39
N GLU A 333 6.41 20.39 -9.09
CA GLU A 333 5.85 19.07 -8.79
C GLU A 333 6.94 18.02 -8.52
N GLN A 334 7.93 17.90 -9.40
CA GLN A 334 9.05 16.97 -9.26
C GLN A 334 9.84 17.19 -7.96
N THR A 335 10.01 18.45 -7.54
CA THR A 335 10.71 18.78 -6.30
C THR A 335 9.94 18.29 -5.08
N ILE A 336 8.61 18.43 -5.10
CA ILE A 336 7.74 17.94 -4.03
C ILE A 336 7.85 16.42 -3.96
N VAL A 337 7.68 15.72 -5.09
CA VAL A 337 7.74 14.26 -5.20
C VAL A 337 9.06 13.71 -4.64
N ILE A 338 10.19 14.23 -5.11
CA ILE A 338 11.52 13.75 -4.66
C ILE A 338 11.73 14.00 -3.17
N ARG A 339 11.34 15.17 -2.63
CA ARG A 339 11.46 15.49 -1.21
C ARG A 339 10.61 14.56 -0.35
N PHE A 340 9.40 14.25 -0.78
CA PHE A 340 8.52 13.31 -0.07
C PHE A 340 9.08 11.89 -0.09
N TRP A 341 9.72 11.45 -1.18
CA TRP A 341 10.42 10.17 -1.22
C TRP A 341 11.60 10.13 -0.27
N ILE A 342 12.39 11.21 -0.21
CA ILE A 342 13.51 11.32 0.72
C ILE A 342 13.02 11.23 2.17
N ILE A 343 11.94 11.96 2.51
CA ILE A 343 11.33 11.90 3.84
C ILE A 343 10.84 10.48 4.13
N SER A 344 10.15 9.81 3.19
CA SER A 344 9.72 8.43 3.36
C SER A 344 10.89 7.47 3.60
N ALA A 345 12.00 7.64 2.88
CA ALA A 345 13.20 6.83 3.07
C ALA A 345 13.81 7.06 4.47
N ILE A 346 13.89 8.31 4.91
CA ILE A 346 14.36 8.64 6.27
C ILE A 346 13.46 7.99 7.32
N LEU A 347 12.13 8.09 7.18
CA LEU A 347 11.18 7.48 8.10
C LEU A 347 11.28 5.94 8.10
N GLY A 348 11.52 5.33 6.95
CA GLY A 348 11.81 3.90 6.84
C GLY A 348 13.07 3.50 7.61
N LEU A 349 14.16 4.28 7.50
CA LEU A 349 15.39 4.06 8.26
C LEU A 349 15.18 4.26 9.77
N VAL A 350 14.43 5.29 10.18
CA VAL A 350 14.06 5.52 11.59
C VAL A 350 13.28 4.32 12.14
N ALA A 351 12.32 3.80 11.37
CA ALA A 351 11.56 2.63 11.79
C ALA A 351 12.46 1.38 11.93
N LEU A 352 13.35 1.13 10.98
CA LEU A 352 14.30 0.02 11.08
C LEU A 352 15.27 0.18 12.24
N SER A 353 15.71 1.40 12.55
CA SER A 353 16.59 1.66 13.70
C SER A 353 15.92 1.35 15.03
N SER A 354 14.57 1.42 15.10
CA SER A 354 13.83 1.09 16.32
C SER A 354 13.89 -0.40 16.70
N LEU A 355 14.23 -1.30 15.76
CA LEU A 355 14.20 -2.75 15.98
C LEU A 355 15.11 -3.23 17.10
N LYS A 356 16.27 -2.61 17.27
CA LYS A 356 17.23 -3.02 18.32
C LYS A 356 17.13 -2.17 19.59
N LEU A 357 16.44 -1.04 19.53
CA LEU A 357 16.26 -0.11 20.66
C LEU A 357 15.07 -0.48 21.57
N ARG A 358 14.49 -1.65 21.33
CA ARG A 358 13.39 -2.20 22.14
C ARG A 358 13.89 -2.95 23.34
#